data_9d082971f3c0735c305832ec99315ce6
#
_entry.id   9d082971f3c0735c305832ec99315ce6
#
_cell.length_a   1.000
_cell.length_b   1.000
_cell.length_c   1.000
_cell.angle_alpha   90.00
_cell.angle_beta   90.00
_cell.angle_gamma   90.00
#
_symmetry.space_group_name_H-M   'P 1'
#
loop_
_entity.id
_entity.type
_entity.pdbx_description
1 polymer ?
#
loop_
_entity_poly.entity_id
_entity_poly.type
_entity_poly.pdbx_seq_one_letter_code
_entity_poly.pdbx_strand_id
1 'polypeptide(L)'
;MSNASVGRAALESSGGFAGWLPSEDDIELGFRLQSSGLQVIFADQAASERRSSSSYEEWRTRARTRGRLDVAIYRDGVETGGTESLLASFRERHPLNRAVIRLAFRSPRAARLLLGAAAWIGIGAYRTGLKRFSRVAVSVVANVEYWAGIREGLRGRASLRSRQVASVESPATTPAARVGR
;
A
#
# COMPACT_ATOMS: atom_id res chain seq x y z
N MET A 1 -11.11 1.81 -1.08
CA MET A 1 -12.30 1.79 -0.18
C MET A 1 -13.18 0.63 -0.56
N SER A 2 -13.53 -0.25 0.37
CA SER A 2 -14.42 -1.39 0.03
C SER A 2 -15.89 -1.06 0.29
N ASN A 3 -16.19 -0.27 1.30
CA ASN A 3 -17.54 0.20 1.60
C ASN A 3 -17.46 1.41 2.55
N ALA A 4 -17.54 2.60 2.00
CA ALA A 4 -17.56 3.83 2.78
C ALA A 4 -18.43 4.87 2.07
N SER A 5 -19.05 5.74 2.84
CA SER A 5 -19.77 6.90 2.34
C SER A 5 -19.24 8.16 3.01
N VAL A 6 -19.20 9.24 2.26
CA VAL A 6 -18.78 10.56 2.74
C VAL A 6 -19.72 11.61 2.14
N GLY A 7 -20.05 12.65 2.92
CA GLY A 7 -20.85 13.74 2.41
C GLY A 7 -20.16 14.45 1.24
N ARG A 8 -20.90 14.73 0.17
CA ARG A 8 -20.37 15.34 -1.06
C ARG A 8 -19.63 16.65 -0.77
N ALA A 9 -20.20 17.53 0.04
CA ALA A 9 -19.57 18.80 0.39
C ALA A 9 -18.22 18.61 1.10
N ALA A 10 -18.10 17.61 2.00
CA ALA A 10 -16.83 17.29 2.66
C ALA A 10 -15.79 16.72 1.68
N LEU A 11 -16.23 15.90 0.74
CA LEU A 11 -15.34 15.39 -0.32
C LEU A 11 -14.83 16.51 -1.21
N GLU A 12 -15.71 17.42 -1.66
CA GLU A 12 -15.36 18.55 -2.50
C GLU A 12 -14.43 19.54 -1.77
N SER A 13 -14.72 19.87 -0.51
CA SER A 13 -13.88 20.78 0.29
C SER A 13 -12.50 20.18 0.60
N SER A 14 -12.37 18.85 0.67
CA SER A 14 -11.09 18.18 0.83
C SER A 14 -10.27 18.05 -0.46
N GLY A 15 -10.81 18.48 -1.61
CA GLY A 15 -10.13 18.35 -2.91
C GLY A 15 -10.27 16.97 -3.57
N GLY A 16 -11.16 16.12 -3.08
CA GLY A 16 -11.43 14.80 -3.67
C GLY A 16 -10.32 13.78 -3.47
N PHE A 17 -10.31 12.75 -4.30
CA PHE A 17 -9.26 11.72 -4.28
C PHE A 17 -7.93 12.23 -4.82
N ALA A 18 -6.84 11.80 -4.22
CA ALA A 18 -5.49 12.16 -4.64
C ALA A 18 -5.10 11.40 -5.93
N GLY A 19 -5.32 11.99 -7.09
CA GLY A 19 -5.04 11.36 -8.39
C GLY A 19 -3.57 11.01 -8.64
N TRP A 20 -2.66 11.43 -7.75
CA TRP A 20 -1.24 11.08 -7.80
C TRP A 20 -0.93 9.71 -7.15
N LEU A 21 -1.88 9.13 -6.39
CA LEU A 21 -1.74 7.80 -5.81
C LEU A 21 -2.33 6.76 -6.78
N PRO A 22 -1.56 5.77 -7.21
CA PRO A 22 -2.07 4.71 -8.10
C PRO A 22 -3.00 3.73 -7.38
N SER A 23 -2.96 3.71 -6.05
CA SER A 23 -3.84 2.96 -5.14
C SER A 23 -3.72 3.56 -3.74
N GLU A 24 -4.58 3.14 -2.79
CA GLU A 24 -4.60 3.65 -1.40
C GLU A 24 -4.99 5.15 -1.30
N ASP A 25 -5.54 5.71 -2.37
CA ASP A 25 -6.09 7.07 -2.42
C ASP A 25 -7.22 7.28 -1.42
N ASP A 26 -7.93 6.20 -1.09
CA ASP A 26 -8.96 6.17 -0.05
C ASP A 26 -8.38 6.33 1.37
N ILE A 27 -7.21 5.79 1.62
CA ILE A 27 -6.53 5.93 2.92
C ILE A 27 -6.04 7.37 3.08
N GLU A 28 -5.40 7.91 2.07
CA GLU A 28 -4.93 9.30 2.06
C GLU A 28 -6.09 10.28 2.25
N LEU A 29 -7.19 10.08 1.52
CA LEU A 29 -8.40 10.87 1.68
C LEU A 29 -8.95 10.76 3.11
N GLY A 30 -8.97 9.58 3.70
CA GLY A 30 -9.40 9.34 5.07
C GLY A 30 -8.60 10.19 6.06
N PHE A 31 -7.29 10.26 5.94
CA PHE A 31 -6.44 11.11 6.78
C PHE A 31 -6.73 12.60 6.60
N ARG A 32 -6.93 13.08 5.36
CA ARG A 32 -7.27 14.49 5.12
C ARG A 32 -8.62 14.87 5.70
N LEU A 33 -9.62 13.99 5.54
CA LEU A 33 -10.95 14.20 6.11
C LEU A 33 -10.90 14.22 7.64
N GLN A 34 -10.16 13.31 8.26
CA GLN A 34 -9.97 13.28 9.70
C GLN A 34 -9.24 14.54 10.20
N SER A 35 -8.21 14.98 9.50
CA SER A 35 -7.47 16.21 9.84
C SER A 35 -8.33 17.47 9.71
N SER A 36 -9.36 17.46 8.86
CA SER A 36 -10.36 18.52 8.76
C SER A 36 -11.49 18.42 9.78
N GLY A 37 -11.38 17.49 10.73
CA GLY A 37 -12.34 17.36 11.84
C GLY A 37 -13.51 16.41 11.58
N LEU A 38 -13.56 15.70 10.45
CA LEU A 38 -14.56 14.67 10.23
C LEU A 38 -14.30 13.46 11.12
N GLN A 39 -15.38 12.95 11.71
CA GLN A 39 -15.33 11.71 12.47
C GLN A 39 -15.62 10.52 11.57
N VAL A 40 -14.75 9.51 11.63
CA VAL A 40 -14.98 8.22 10.97
C VAL A 40 -15.84 7.35 11.89
N ILE A 41 -17.02 6.98 11.41
CA ILE A 41 -17.92 6.09 12.14
C ILE A 41 -17.91 4.72 11.47
N PHE A 42 -17.63 3.69 12.25
CA PHE A 42 -17.75 2.32 11.78
C PHE A 42 -19.19 1.84 11.87
N ALA A 43 -19.79 1.47 10.74
CA ALA A 43 -21.13 0.90 10.67
C ALA A 43 -21.02 -0.61 10.44
N ASP A 44 -21.17 -1.40 11.50
CA ASP A 44 -21.07 -2.87 11.48
C ASP A 44 -22.12 -3.54 10.58
N GLN A 45 -23.29 -2.90 10.45
CA GLN A 45 -24.37 -3.37 9.59
C GLN A 45 -24.16 -3.09 8.10
N ALA A 46 -23.24 -2.19 7.74
CA ALA A 46 -22.92 -1.85 6.37
C ALA A 46 -21.87 -2.84 5.79
N ALA A 47 -22.17 -4.12 5.89
CA ALA A 47 -21.28 -5.16 5.40
C ALA A 47 -21.39 -5.33 3.87
N SER A 48 -20.25 -5.45 3.18
CA SER A 48 -20.18 -5.81 1.77
C SER A 48 -19.29 -7.02 1.56
N GLU A 49 -19.72 -7.94 0.71
CA GLU A 49 -18.88 -9.08 0.30
C GLU A 49 -18.08 -8.71 -0.94
N ARG A 50 -16.76 -8.70 -0.81
CA ARG A 50 -15.87 -8.48 -1.94
C ARG A 50 -15.50 -9.81 -2.59
N ARG A 51 -16.05 -10.08 -3.76
CA ARG A 51 -15.65 -11.21 -4.60
C ARG A 51 -14.53 -10.76 -5.55
N SER A 52 -13.29 -10.96 -5.15
CA SER A 52 -12.14 -10.71 -6.03
C SER A 52 -11.26 -11.94 -6.07
N SER A 53 -10.97 -12.44 -7.27
CA SER A 53 -9.90 -13.40 -7.50
C SER A 53 -8.61 -12.61 -7.76
N SER A 54 -7.60 -12.77 -6.93
CA SER A 54 -6.27 -12.27 -7.23
C SER A 54 -5.30 -13.43 -7.29
N SER A 55 -4.42 -13.41 -8.28
CA SER A 55 -3.31 -14.35 -8.32
C SER A 55 -2.36 -14.13 -7.13
N TYR A 56 -1.58 -15.15 -6.79
CA TYR A 56 -0.57 -15.04 -5.73
C TYR A 56 0.44 -13.92 -6.02
N GLU A 57 0.85 -13.76 -7.28
CA GLU A 57 1.77 -12.71 -7.68
C GLU A 57 1.16 -11.30 -7.57
N GLU A 58 -0.07 -11.12 -7.97
CA GLU A 58 -0.79 -9.84 -7.78
C GLU A 58 -0.91 -9.48 -6.31
N TRP A 59 -1.22 -10.46 -5.46
CA TRP A 59 -1.32 -10.27 -4.02
C TRP A 59 0.03 -9.85 -3.41
N ARG A 60 1.13 -10.49 -3.81
CA ARG A 60 2.49 -10.10 -3.39
C ARG A 60 2.84 -8.68 -3.84
N THR A 61 2.57 -8.38 -5.11
CA THR A 61 2.81 -7.07 -5.70
C THR A 61 2.04 -5.98 -4.98
N ARG A 62 0.78 -6.24 -4.62
CA ARG A 62 -0.03 -5.29 -3.81
C ARG A 62 0.60 -5.03 -2.45
N ALA A 63 1.06 -6.07 -1.74
CA ALA A 63 1.71 -5.89 -0.45
C ALA A 63 2.96 -5.00 -0.57
N ARG A 64 3.78 -5.22 -1.59
CA ARG A 64 4.97 -4.39 -1.86
C ARG A 64 4.62 -2.97 -2.28
N THR A 65 3.64 -2.80 -3.14
CA THR A 65 3.15 -1.48 -3.57
C THR A 65 2.62 -0.69 -2.38
N ARG A 66 1.83 -1.33 -1.51
CA ARG A 66 1.35 -0.70 -0.28
C ARG A 66 2.50 -0.15 0.57
N GLY A 67 3.56 -0.93 0.79
CA GLY A 67 4.71 -0.44 1.56
C GLY A 67 5.38 0.79 0.93
N ARG A 68 5.44 0.88 -0.41
CA ARG A 68 5.95 2.08 -1.10
C ARG A 68 5.02 3.28 -0.93
N LEU A 69 3.72 3.06 -1.01
CA LEU A 69 2.72 4.11 -0.87
C LEU A 69 2.65 4.66 0.56
N ASP A 70 2.73 3.80 1.56
CA ASP A 70 2.81 4.23 2.96
C ASP A 70 4.00 5.19 3.16
N VAL A 71 5.17 4.88 2.59
CA VAL A 71 6.31 5.81 2.65
C VAL A 71 6.01 7.15 1.99
N ALA A 72 5.28 7.17 0.88
CA ALA A 72 4.91 8.40 0.22
C ALA A 72 3.93 9.23 1.06
N ILE A 73 2.90 8.57 1.63
CA ILE A 73 1.90 9.21 2.52
C ILE A 73 2.57 9.83 3.74
N TYR A 74 3.46 9.10 4.42
CA TYR A 74 4.18 9.60 5.58
C TYR A 74 5.20 10.70 5.24
N ARG A 75 5.83 10.63 4.07
CA ARG A 75 6.81 11.62 3.63
C ARG A 75 6.15 12.93 3.23
N ASP A 76 5.01 12.88 2.57
CA ASP A 76 4.29 14.06 2.12
C ASP A 76 3.48 14.73 3.25
N GLY A 77 3.64 14.23 4.50
CA GLY A 77 3.09 14.85 5.70
C GLY A 77 1.58 14.68 5.87
N VAL A 78 0.96 13.78 5.11
CA VAL A 78 -0.47 13.47 5.23
C VAL A 78 -0.76 12.83 6.58
N GLU A 79 0.16 12.02 7.08
CA GLU A 79 0.07 11.41 8.41
C GLU A 79 1.07 12.04 9.39
N THR A 80 0.60 12.31 10.61
CA THR A 80 1.43 12.87 11.69
C THR A 80 2.52 11.90 12.12
N GLY A 81 3.75 12.41 12.29
CA GLY A 81 4.89 11.63 12.76
C GLY A 81 5.92 11.26 11.67
N GLY A 82 5.63 11.55 10.40
CA GLY A 82 6.58 11.34 9.31
C GLY A 82 7.05 9.88 9.20
N THR A 83 8.15 9.67 8.47
CA THR A 83 8.73 8.32 8.27
C THR A 83 9.25 7.67 9.56
N GLU A 84 9.43 8.44 10.64
CA GLU A 84 9.85 7.89 11.94
C GLU A 84 8.74 7.05 12.58
N SER A 85 7.48 7.48 12.50
CA SER A 85 6.32 6.72 12.96
C SER A 85 6.22 5.38 12.24
N LEU A 86 6.47 5.37 10.92
CA LEU A 86 6.52 4.14 10.14
C LEU A 86 7.61 3.18 10.63
N LEU A 87 8.80 3.70 10.95
CA LEU A 87 9.89 2.90 11.48
C LEU A 87 9.64 2.45 12.94
N ALA A 88 8.93 3.25 13.75
CA ALA A 88 8.50 2.88 15.09
C ALA A 88 7.57 1.66 15.03
N SER A 89 6.64 1.61 14.08
CA SER A 89 5.76 0.46 13.88
C SER A 89 6.51 -0.86 13.61
N PHE A 90 7.73 -0.78 13.04
CA PHE A 90 8.59 -1.95 12.89
C PHE A 90 9.12 -2.45 14.25
N ARG A 91 9.45 -1.55 15.17
CA ARG A 91 9.99 -1.90 16.49
C ARG A 91 8.95 -2.56 17.38
N GLU A 92 7.68 -2.19 17.21
CA GLU A 92 6.54 -2.74 17.95
C GLU A 92 6.14 -4.15 17.48
N ARG A 93 6.58 -4.57 16.28
CA ARG A 93 6.24 -5.89 15.75
C ARG A 93 6.89 -7.00 16.56
N HIS A 94 6.20 -8.15 16.57
CA HIS A 94 6.69 -9.36 17.23
C HIS A 94 8.13 -9.68 16.80
N PRO A 95 9.03 -10.06 17.74
CA PRO A 95 10.46 -10.26 17.46
C PRO A 95 10.75 -11.26 16.34
N LEU A 96 9.95 -12.32 16.20
CA LEU A 96 10.06 -13.28 15.10
C LEU A 96 9.84 -12.62 13.73
N ASN A 97 8.83 -11.76 13.60
CA ASN A 97 8.59 -11.03 12.35
C ASN A 97 9.76 -10.12 12.00
N ARG A 98 10.33 -9.43 13.00
CA ARG A 98 11.52 -8.59 12.80
C ARG A 98 12.73 -9.41 12.34
N ALA A 99 12.93 -10.60 12.94
CA ALA A 99 14.03 -11.48 12.56
C ALA A 99 13.88 -11.99 11.12
N VAL A 100 12.69 -12.43 10.72
CA VAL A 100 12.39 -12.88 9.36
C VAL A 100 12.62 -11.77 8.34
N ILE A 101 12.14 -10.55 8.60
CA ILE A 101 12.32 -9.40 7.72
C ILE A 101 13.81 -9.04 7.61
N ARG A 102 14.55 -9.01 8.73
CA ARG A 102 15.99 -8.74 8.72
C ARG A 102 16.77 -9.78 7.92
N LEU A 103 16.44 -11.06 8.09
CA LEU A 103 17.04 -12.16 7.34
C LEU A 103 16.78 -12.05 5.84
N ALA A 104 15.54 -11.75 5.45
CA ALA A 104 15.18 -11.50 4.07
C ALA A 104 15.96 -10.31 3.47
N PHE A 105 16.24 -9.28 4.27
CA PHE A 105 16.98 -8.11 3.80
C PHE A 105 18.50 -8.28 3.74
N ARG A 106 19.02 -9.28 4.44
CA ARG A 106 20.45 -9.57 4.44
C ARG A 106 20.95 -10.07 3.09
N SER A 107 20.11 -10.85 2.38
CA SER A 107 20.49 -11.43 1.09
C SER A 107 19.25 -11.66 0.21
N PRO A 108 19.32 -11.31 -1.11
CA PRO A 108 18.26 -11.65 -2.07
C PRO A 108 18.01 -13.16 -2.19
N ARG A 109 19.05 -13.98 -1.96
CA ARG A 109 18.89 -15.45 -1.94
C ARG A 109 18.10 -15.91 -0.73
N ALA A 110 18.43 -15.37 0.46
CA ALA A 110 17.67 -15.66 1.68
C ALA A 110 16.20 -15.24 1.56
N ALA A 111 15.92 -14.07 0.99
CA ALA A 111 14.56 -13.62 0.71
C ALA A 111 13.80 -14.60 -0.18
N ARG A 112 14.39 -15.04 -1.30
CA ARG A 112 13.75 -16.00 -2.21
C ARG A 112 13.47 -17.35 -1.56
N LEU A 113 14.41 -17.87 -0.79
CA LEU A 113 14.25 -19.13 -0.06
C LEU A 113 13.15 -19.01 1.00
N LEU A 114 13.14 -17.95 1.79
CA LEU A 114 12.11 -17.69 2.79
C LEU A 114 10.71 -17.57 2.18
N LEU A 115 10.57 -16.79 1.12
CA LEU A 115 9.30 -16.61 0.43
C LEU A 115 8.83 -17.91 -0.22
N GLY A 116 9.74 -18.67 -0.85
CA GLY A 116 9.45 -19.99 -1.41
C GLY A 116 9.00 -20.98 -0.35
N ALA A 117 9.76 -21.11 0.74
CA ALA A 117 9.39 -22.01 1.86
C ALA A 117 8.04 -21.60 2.47
N ALA A 118 7.81 -20.33 2.75
CA ALA A 118 6.54 -19.85 3.28
C ALA A 118 5.37 -20.13 2.32
N ALA A 119 5.55 -19.95 1.01
CA ALA A 119 4.52 -20.29 0.02
C ALA A 119 4.20 -21.79 0.02
N TRP A 120 5.21 -22.64 -0.01
CA TRP A 120 5.02 -24.11 0.04
C TRP A 120 4.34 -24.57 1.33
N ILE A 121 4.79 -24.06 2.49
CA ILE A 121 4.17 -24.35 3.79
C ILE A 121 2.71 -23.86 3.79
N GLY A 122 2.45 -22.67 3.27
CA GLY A 122 1.10 -22.11 3.20
C GLY A 122 0.15 -22.95 2.36
N ILE A 123 0.59 -23.39 1.18
CA ILE A 123 -0.20 -24.23 0.27
C ILE A 123 -0.42 -25.62 0.88
N GLY A 124 0.63 -26.24 1.41
CA GLY A 124 0.55 -27.55 2.05
C GLY A 124 -0.40 -27.53 3.26
N ALA A 125 -0.25 -26.55 4.13
CA ALA A 125 -1.11 -26.38 5.29
C ALA A 125 -2.58 -26.10 4.91
N TYR A 126 -2.81 -25.35 3.84
CA TYR A 126 -4.16 -25.13 3.33
C TYR A 126 -4.81 -26.41 2.83
N ARG A 127 -4.07 -27.22 2.04
CA ARG A 127 -4.55 -28.51 1.51
C ARG A 127 -4.85 -29.54 2.59
N THR A 128 -4.10 -29.52 3.69
CA THR A 128 -4.30 -30.42 4.85
C THR A 128 -5.29 -29.87 5.88
N GLY A 129 -5.97 -28.76 5.61
CA GLY A 129 -6.93 -28.16 6.53
C GLY A 129 -6.33 -27.39 7.71
N LEU A 130 -5.01 -27.27 7.78
CA LEU A 130 -4.29 -26.56 8.83
C LEU A 130 -4.33 -25.02 8.61
N LYS A 131 -5.52 -24.45 8.63
CA LYS A 131 -5.80 -23.04 8.28
C LYS A 131 -4.98 -22.03 9.10
N ARG A 132 -4.64 -22.34 10.36
CA ARG A 132 -3.81 -21.46 11.20
C ARG A 132 -2.38 -21.33 10.65
N PHE A 133 -1.76 -22.43 10.27
CA PHE A 133 -0.41 -22.44 9.70
C PHE A 133 -0.37 -21.79 8.33
N SER A 134 -1.38 -22.03 7.49
CA SER A 134 -1.52 -21.35 6.21
C SER A 134 -1.59 -19.82 6.40
N ARG A 135 -2.39 -19.32 7.34
CA ARG A 135 -2.48 -17.90 7.64
C ARG A 135 -1.14 -17.30 8.11
N VAL A 136 -0.41 -18.01 8.95
CA VAL A 136 0.92 -17.57 9.41
C VAL A 136 1.89 -17.48 8.24
N ALA A 137 1.94 -18.50 7.39
CA ALA A 137 2.81 -18.50 6.22
C ALA A 137 2.50 -17.34 5.25
N VAL A 138 1.22 -17.11 4.96
CA VAL A 138 0.75 -15.98 4.15
C VAL A 138 1.14 -14.64 4.79
N SER A 139 0.99 -14.52 6.12
CA SER A 139 1.37 -13.30 6.85
C SER A 139 2.88 -13.04 6.77
N VAL A 140 3.72 -14.07 6.81
CA VAL A 140 5.17 -13.94 6.63
C VAL A 140 5.49 -13.35 5.25
N VAL A 141 4.90 -13.91 4.18
CA VAL A 141 5.09 -13.39 2.82
C VAL A 141 4.65 -11.94 2.72
N ALA A 142 3.44 -11.62 3.20
CA ALA A 142 2.92 -10.25 3.19
C ALA A 142 3.84 -9.27 3.90
N ASN A 143 4.33 -9.64 5.09
CA ASN A 143 5.24 -8.79 5.86
C ASN A 143 6.58 -8.56 5.15
N VAL A 144 7.18 -9.59 4.58
CA VAL A 144 8.45 -9.46 3.85
C VAL A 144 8.29 -8.56 2.61
N GLU A 145 7.23 -8.75 1.82
CA GLU A 145 6.96 -7.94 0.63
C GLU A 145 6.61 -6.49 1.01
N TYR A 146 5.80 -6.28 2.02
CA TYR A 146 5.45 -4.94 2.50
C TYR A 146 6.69 -4.15 2.93
N TRP A 147 7.56 -4.74 3.76
CA TRP A 147 8.78 -4.08 4.21
C TRP A 147 9.83 -3.93 3.10
N ALA A 148 9.82 -4.82 2.09
CA ALA A 148 10.59 -4.61 0.88
C ALA A 148 10.12 -3.35 0.14
N GLY A 149 8.80 -3.16 0.04
CA GLY A 149 8.19 -1.95 -0.51
C GLY A 149 8.58 -0.68 0.26
N ILE A 150 8.52 -0.71 1.59
CA ILE A 150 8.98 0.41 2.43
C ILE A 150 10.45 0.74 2.15
N ARG A 151 11.32 -0.26 2.10
CA ARG A 151 12.74 -0.07 1.81
C ARG A 151 12.97 0.55 0.43
N GLU A 152 12.21 0.15 -0.57
CA GLU A 152 12.24 0.74 -1.92
C GLU A 152 11.75 2.18 -1.90
N GLY A 153 10.66 2.47 -1.22
CA GLY A 153 10.11 3.82 -1.05
C GLY A 153 11.07 4.76 -0.36
N LEU A 154 11.74 4.32 0.71
CA LEU A 154 12.73 5.11 1.43
C LEU A 154 13.98 5.40 0.60
N ARG A 155 14.35 4.52 -0.33
CA ARG A 155 15.48 4.72 -1.27
C ARG A 155 15.12 5.59 -2.46
N GLY A 156 13.85 5.69 -2.80
CA GLY A 156 13.36 6.55 -3.88
C GLY A 156 13.62 8.03 -3.58
N ARG A 157 14.32 8.73 -4.50
CA ARG A 157 14.71 10.14 -4.32
C ARG A 157 13.61 11.14 -4.67
N ALA A 158 12.59 10.74 -5.43
CA ALA A 158 11.49 11.62 -5.84
C ALA A 158 10.20 11.18 -5.17
N SER A 159 9.45 12.13 -4.57
CA SER A 159 8.09 11.86 -4.12
C SER A 159 7.23 11.51 -5.35
N LEU A 160 6.24 10.67 -5.18
CA LEU A 160 5.30 10.34 -6.28
C LEU A 160 4.58 11.62 -6.75
N ARG A 161 4.31 12.52 -5.85
CA ARG A 161 3.69 13.84 -6.11
C ARG A 161 4.52 14.70 -7.06
N SER A 162 5.84 14.77 -6.87
CA SER A 162 6.73 15.56 -7.74
C SER A 162 6.77 15.04 -9.17
N ARG A 163 6.62 13.73 -9.36
CA ARG A 163 6.60 13.12 -10.70
C ARG A 163 5.32 13.44 -11.46
N GLN A 164 4.21 13.57 -10.77
CA GLN A 164 2.92 13.83 -11.41
C GLN A 164 2.71 15.30 -11.71
N VAL A 165 3.19 16.20 -10.87
CA VAL A 165 3.23 17.64 -11.19
C VAL A 165 4.04 17.88 -12.47
N ALA A 166 5.20 17.24 -12.60
CA ALA A 166 6.02 17.32 -13.82
C ALA A 166 5.34 16.74 -15.07
N SER A 167 4.48 15.72 -14.91
CA SER A 167 3.75 15.12 -16.05
C SER A 167 2.51 15.93 -16.46
N VAL A 168 1.93 16.72 -15.56
CA VAL A 168 0.78 17.59 -15.82
C VAL A 168 1.24 18.94 -16.43
N GLU A 169 2.43 19.41 -16.04
CA GLU A 169 3.02 20.66 -16.58
C GLU A 169 3.65 20.50 -17.96
N SER A 170 3.76 19.27 -18.49
CA SER A 170 4.19 19.04 -19.88
C SER A 170 2.97 19.23 -20.81
N PRO A 171 2.78 20.40 -21.46
CA PRO A 171 1.65 20.59 -22.35
C PRO A 171 1.79 19.60 -23.52
N ALA A 172 0.77 18.76 -23.68
CA ALA A 172 0.64 17.96 -24.88
C ALA A 172 0.71 18.92 -26.09
N THR A 173 1.81 18.87 -26.80
CA THR A 173 1.97 19.56 -28.08
C THR A 173 0.91 19.00 -29.02
N THR A 174 -0.20 19.69 -29.10
CA THR A 174 -1.28 19.38 -30.04
C THR A 174 -0.65 19.44 -31.45
N PRO A 175 -0.65 18.36 -32.24
CA PRO A 175 -0.20 18.44 -33.62
C PRO A 175 -1.15 19.36 -34.37
N ALA A 176 -0.62 20.47 -34.86
CA ALA A 176 -1.35 21.39 -35.71
C ALA A 176 -1.99 20.62 -36.88
N ALA A 177 -3.32 20.60 -36.91
CA ALA A 177 -4.07 20.10 -38.03
C ALA A 177 -3.67 20.89 -39.27
N ARG A 178 -2.95 20.26 -40.21
CA ARG A 178 -2.76 20.76 -41.55
C ARG A 178 -4.12 20.79 -42.26
N VAL A 179 -4.72 21.96 -42.29
CA VAL A 179 -5.79 22.24 -43.24
C VAL A 179 -5.17 22.30 -44.64
N GLY A 180 -5.35 21.24 -45.45
CA GLY A 180 -5.01 21.23 -46.86
C GLY A 180 -6.08 22.00 -47.65
N ARG A 181 -5.57 22.86 -48.50
CA ARG A 181 -6.36 23.48 -49.60
C ARG A 181 -6.64 22.44 -50.67
#